data_e1dd9849ef099e72dac4608fd481b9c5
#
_entry.id   e1dd9849ef099e72dac4608fd481b9c5
#
_cell.length_a   1.000
_cell.length_b   1.000
_cell.length_c   1.000
_cell.angle_alpha   90.00
_cell.angle_beta   90.00
_cell.angle_gamma   90.00
#
_symmetry.space_group_name_H-M   'P 1'
#
loop_
_entity.id
_entity.type
_entity.pdbx_description
1 polymer ?
#
loop_
_entity_poly.entity_id
_entity_poly.type
_entity_poly.pdbx_seq_one_letter_code
_entity_poly.pdbx_strand_id
1 'polypeptide(L)'
;MEISGNALYLALQPYFETVAEHAGALFERTSPQLVTDIGNTGVLLTGGGANICNMDRLFSDALGGVPVRKATDEMHCVAKGCVVALEKMHLLDQYGYRYQTKEDAHIR
;
A
#
# COMPACT_ATOMS: atom_id res chain seq x y z
N MET A 1 31.53 -13.91 3.47
CA MET A 1 30.32 -14.75 3.52
C MET A 1 29.36 -14.29 2.47
N GLU A 2 29.03 -15.15 1.54
CA GLU A 2 28.03 -14.82 0.52
C GLU A 2 26.68 -15.40 0.92
N ILE A 3 25.64 -14.59 0.80
CA ILE A 3 24.27 -15.02 1.05
C ILE A 3 23.50 -14.89 -0.25
N SER A 4 22.94 -15.99 -0.74
CA SER A 4 22.15 -15.94 -1.97
C SER A 4 20.80 -15.25 -1.72
N GLY A 5 20.28 -14.61 -2.76
CA GLY A 5 18.96 -13.99 -2.69
C GLY A 5 17.86 -14.99 -2.36
N ASN A 6 17.98 -16.22 -2.88
CA ASN A 6 17.02 -17.28 -2.59
C ASN A 6 17.03 -17.68 -1.12
N ALA A 7 18.20 -17.81 -0.50
CA ALA A 7 18.31 -18.16 0.91
C ALA A 7 17.69 -17.08 1.78
N LEU A 8 17.94 -15.82 1.45
CA LEU A 8 17.35 -14.70 2.17
C LEU A 8 15.84 -14.64 2.01
N TYR A 9 15.35 -14.85 0.80
CA TYR A 9 13.91 -14.87 0.51
C TYR A 9 13.20 -15.98 1.31
N LEU A 10 13.77 -17.19 1.30
CA LEU A 10 13.20 -18.32 2.04
C LEU A 10 13.16 -18.06 3.54
N ALA A 11 14.17 -17.38 4.09
CA ALA A 11 14.19 -17.02 5.51
C ALA A 11 13.12 -16.00 5.87
N LEU A 12 12.79 -15.10 4.95
CA LEU A 12 11.83 -14.02 5.18
C LEU A 12 10.40 -14.37 4.74
N GLN A 13 10.24 -15.43 3.95
CA GLN A 13 8.94 -15.80 3.37
C GLN A 13 7.81 -15.90 4.40
N PRO A 14 8.00 -16.54 5.57
CA PRO A 14 6.92 -16.62 6.57
C PRO A 14 6.43 -15.24 7.03
N TYR A 15 7.32 -14.26 7.10
CA TYR A 15 6.95 -12.90 7.49
C TYR A 15 6.13 -12.21 6.40
N PHE A 16 6.50 -12.40 5.15
CA PHE A 16 5.76 -11.85 4.02
C PHE A 16 4.37 -12.46 3.92
N GLU A 17 4.27 -13.77 4.12
CA GLU A 17 2.99 -14.47 4.12
C GLU A 17 2.09 -13.98 5.25
N THR A 18 2.64 -13.73 6.43
CA THR A 18 1.89 -13.19 7.56
C THR A 18 1.30 -11.81 7.22
N VAL A 19 2.09 -10.93 6.60
CA VAL A 19 1.61 -9.62 6.18
C VAL A 19 0.49 -9.76 5.15
N ALA A 20 0.67 -10.65 4.18
CA ALA A 20 -0.33 -10.90 3.14
C ALA A 20 -1.63 -11.48 3.73
N GLU A 21 -1.53 -12.36 4.73
CA GLU A 21 -2.69 -12.90 5.43
C GLU A 21 -3.47 -11.81 6.15
N HIS A 22 -2.78 -10.88 6.78
CA HIS A 22 -3.44 -9.74 7.44
C HIS A 22 -4.18 -8.87 6.42
N ALA A 23 -3.59 -8.64 5.25
CA ALA A 23 -4.25 -7.92 4.18
C ALA A 23 -5.51 -8.65 3.70
N GLY A 24 -5.42 -9.98 3.53
CA GLY A 24 -6.55 -10.82 3.16
C GLY A 24 -7.67 -10.77 4.19
N ALA A 25 -7.32 -10.85 5.48
CA ALA A 25 -8.30 -10.78 6.56
C ALA A 25 -9.01 -9.42 6.60
N LEU A 26 -8.27 -8.34 6.37
CA LEU A 26 -8.85 -7.00 6.28
C LEU A 26 -9.82 -6.91 5.09
N PHE A 27 -9.44 -7.47 3.96
CA PHE A 27 -10.26 -7.50 2.75
C PHE A 27 -11.57 -8.25 2.98
N GLU A 28 -11.53 -9.36 3.71
CA GLU A 28 -12.73 -10.13 4.05
C GLU A 28 -13.71 -9.36 4.94
N ARG A 29 -13.20 -8.45 5.76
CA ARG A 29 -14.03 -7.60 6.63
C ARG A 29 -14.49 -6.32 5.96
N THR A 30 -14.05 -6.08 4.75
CA THR A 30 -14.46 -4.90 3.97
C THR A 30 -15.85 -5.13 3.39
N SER A 31 -16.64 -4.08 3.28
CA SER A 31 -18.00 -4.20 2.71
C SER A 31 -17.97 -4.71 1.28
N PRO A 32 -18.97 -5.52 0.84
CA PRO A 32 -18.97 -6.06 -0.50
C PRO A 32 -18.89 -5.02 -1.62
N GLN A 33 -19.46 -3.85 -1.42
CA GLN A 33 -19.40 -2.78 -2.40
C GLN A 33 -17.97 -2.29 -2.62
N LEU A 34 -17.23 -2.06 -1.52
CA LEU A 34 -15.84 -1.65 -1.60
C LEU A 34 -14.95 -2.74 -2.17
N VAL A 35 -15.22 -4.00 -1.84
CA VAL A 35 -14.50 -5.14 -2.39
C VAL A 35 -14.65 -5.17 -3.91
N THR A 36 -15.85 -4.93 -4.43
CA THR A 36 -16.09 -4.86 -5.86
C THR A 36 -15.31 -3.71 -6.50
N ASP A 37 -15.30 -2.55 -5.88
CA ASP A 37 -14.55 -1.39 -6.37
C ASP A 37 -13.05 -1.67 -6.41
N ILE A 38 -12.51 -2.28 -5.36
CA ILE A 38 -11.10 -2.66 -5.29
C ILE A 38 -10.77 -3.69 -6.37
N GLY A 39 -11.65 -4.64 -6.60
CA GLY A 39 -11.48 -5.64 -7.66
C GLY A 39 -11.38 -5.03 -9.05
N ASN A 40 -12.09 -3.93 -9.28
CA ASN A 40 -12.08 -3.23 -10.55
C ASN A 40 -10.87 -2.30 -10.72
N THR A 41 -10.48 -1.61 -9.65
CA THR A 41 -9.38 -0.62 -9.70
C THR A 41 -8.02 -1.21 -9.36
N GLY A 42 -7.99 -2.29 -8.59
CA GLY A 42 -6.76 -2.91 -8.12
C GLY A 42 -6.20 -2.27 -6.86
N VAL A 43 -5.06 -2.80 -6.43
CA VAL A 43 -4.33 -2.35 -5.24
C VAL A 43 -2.98 -1.82 -5.65
N LEU A 44 -2.56 -0.74 -5.04
CA LEU A 44 -1.27 -0.12 -5.31
C LEU A 44 -0.35 -0.31 -4.10
N LEU A 45 0.82 -0.91 -4.32
CA LEU A 45 1.83 -1.09 -3.29
C LEU A 45 2.79 0.09 -3.29
N THR A 46 3.05 0.62 -2.11
CA THR A 46 4.01 1.72 -1.91
C THR A 46 5.01 1.34 -0.83
N GLY A 47 6.08 2.12 -0.73
CA GLY A 47 7.11 1.91 0.27
C GLY A 47 8.23 0.99 -0.17
N GLY A 48 9.29 0.91 0.62
CA GLY A 48 10.47 0.11 0.28
C GLY A 48 10.20 -1.38 0.21
N GLY A 49 9.26 -1.89 1.01
CA GLY A 49 8.87 -3.31 0.97
C GLY A 49 8.24 -3.72 -0.35
N ALA A 50 7.62 -2.81 -1.07
CA ALA A 50 7.04 -3.09 -2.38
C ALA A 50 8.09 -3.44 -3.43
N ASN A 51 9.34 -3.09 -3.18
CA ASN A 51 10.46 -3.36 -4.08
C ASN A 51 10.95 -4.81 -4.02
N ILE A 52 10.47 -5.59 -3.08
CA ILE A 52 10.82 -7.01 -2.96
C ILE A 52 10.19 -7.77 -4.11
N CYS A 53 10.97 -8.66 -4.71
CA CYS A 53 10.55 -9.45 -5.86
C CYS A 53 9.29 -10.26 -5.58
N ASN A 54 8.34 -10.24 -6.52
CA ASN A 54 7.08 -11.00 -6.45
C ASN A 54 6.14 -10.59 -5.30
N MET A 55 6.37 -9.46 -4.67
CA MET A 55 5.50 -8.98 -3.60
C MET A 55 4.08 -8.68 -4.12
N ASP A 56 3.97 -8.13 -5.32
CA ASP A 56 2.70 -7.88 -5.98
C ASP A 56 1.90 -9.17 -6.20
N ARG A 57 2.60 -10.23 -6.61
CA ARG A 57 1.96 -11.54 -6.83
C ARG A 57 1.49 -12.15 -5.50
N LEU A 58 2.31 -12.05 -4.46
CA LEU A 58 1.96 -12.56 -3.14
C LEU A 58 0.68 -11.91 -2.61
N PHE A 59 0.58 -10.59 -2.71
CA PHE A 59 -0.61 -9.88 -2.28
C PHE A 59 -1.82 -10.16 -3.16
N SER A 60 -1.62 -10.26 -4.47
CA SER A 60 -2.71 -10.61 -5.39
C SER A 60 -3.30 -11.97 -5.04
N ASP A 61 -2.47 -12.96 -4.77
CA ASP A 61 -2.92 -14.30 -4.38
C ASP A 61 -3.67 -14.27 -3.04
N ALA A 62 -3.18 -13.50 -2.08
CA ALA A 62 -3.83 -13.36 -0.78
C ALA A 62 -5.18 -12.66 -0.85
N LEU A 63 -5.37 -11.79 -1.83
CA LEU A 63 -6.62 -11.04 -2.03
C LEU A 63 -7.57 -11.71 -3.05
N GLY A 64 -7.31 -12.96 -3.40
CA GLY A 64 -8.19 -13.71 -4.28
C GLY A 64 -8.09 -13.36 -5.75
N GLY A 65 -6.94 -12.89 -6.21
CA GLY A 65 -6.69 -12.56 -7.61
C GLY A 65 -6.93 -11.12 -7.98
N VAL A 66 -7.12 -10.24 -7.01
CA VAL A 66 -7.24 -8.80 -7.25
C VAL A 66 -5.93 -8.28 -7.87
N PRO A 67 -5.99 -7.46 -8.94
CA PRO A 67 -4.78 -6.88 -9.51
C PRO A 67 -4.01 -6.04 -8.51
N VAL A 68 -2.74 -6.34 -8.34
CA VAL A 68 -1.83 -5.60 -7.44
C VAL A 68 -0.64 -5.13 -8.25
N ARG A 69 -0.29 -3.87 -8.11
CA ARG A 69 0.84 -3.27 -8.82
C ARG A 69 1.66 -2.41 -7.88
N LYS A 70 2.90 -2.15 -8.27
CA LYS A 70 3.76 -1.24 -7.53
C LYS A 70 3.56 0.19 -8.03
N ALA A 71 3.63 1.14 -7.12
CA ALA A 71 3.65 2.55 -7.49
C ALA A 71 4.94 2.88 -8.24
N THR A 72 4.88 3.83 -9.14
CA THR A 72 6.09 4.41 -9.73
C THR A 72 6.88 5.09 -8.62
N ASP A 73 8.17 4.75 -8.50
CA ASP A 73 9.02 5.25 -7.44
C ASP A 73 8.43 4.95 -6.04
N GLU A 74 8.19 3.68 -5.79
CA GLU A 74 7.47 3.19 -4.62
C GLU A 74 8.06 3.63 -3.28
N MET A 75 9.36 3.92 -3.25
CA MET A 75 10.03 4.37 -2.02
C MET A 75 9.74 5.82 -1.68
N HIS A 76 9.44 6.65 -2.66
CA HIS A 76 9.32 8.10 -2.50
C HIS A 76 7.95 8.65 -2.89
N CYS A 77 7.05 7.81 -3.39
CA CYS A 77 5.77 8.27 -3.95
C CYS A 77 4.90 9.00 -2.92
N VAL A 78 4.95 8.60 -1.67
CA VAL A 78 4.19 9.28 -0.60
C VAL A 78 4.71 10.70 -0.40
N ALA A 79 6.03 10.86 -0.31
CA ALA A 79 6.64 12.18 -0.17
C ALA A 79 6.35 13.06 -1.39
N LYS A 80 6.44 12.50 -2.59
CA LYS A 80 6.10 13.21 -3.83
C LYS A 80 4.63 13.61 -3.85
N GLY A 81 3.76 12.72 -3.39
CA GLY A 81 2.34 13.01 -3.28
C GLY A 81 2.06 14.16 -2.32
N CYS A 82 2.78 14.24 -1.22
CA CYS A 82 2.67 15.35 -0.28
C CYS A 82 3.03 16.69 -0.94
N VAL A 83 4.09 16.73 -1.76
CA VAL A 83 4.47 17.92 -2.50
C VAL A 83 3.37 18.34 -3.47
N VAL A 84 2.81 17.38 -4.21
CA VAL A 84 1.71 17.66 -5.13
C VAL A 84 0.49 18.18 -4.38
N ALA A 85 0.18 17.58 -3.22
CA ALA A 85 -0.94 18.04 -2.38
C ALA A 85 -0.72 19.47 -1.92
N LEU A 86 0.50 19.85 -1.52
CA LEU A 86 0.81 21.21 -1.12
C LEU A 86 0.64 22.20 -2.27
N GLU A 87 1.02 21.83 -3.47
CA GLU A 87 0.86 22.66 -4.65
C GLU A 87 -0.61 22.85 -5.04
N LYS A 88 -1.46 21.89 -4.72
CA LYS A 88 -2.87 21.87 -5.10
C LYS A 88 -3.81 21.98 -3.90
N MET A 89 -3.36 22.59 -2.82
CA MET A 89 -4.16 22.74 -1.60
C MET A 89 -5.53 23.36 -1.86
N HIS A 90 -5.58 24.37 -2.69
CA HIS A 90 -6.84 25.05 -3.01
C HIS A 90 -7.84 24.11 -3.70
N LEU A 91 -7.37 23.20 -4.56
CA LEU A 91 -8.24 22.21 -5.20
C LEU A 91 -8.74 21.18 -4.22
N LEU A 92 -7.87 20.70 -3.33
CA LEU A 92 -8.23 19.73 -2.30
C LEU A 92 -9.26 20.33 -1.35
N ASP A 93 -9.10 21.58 -0.98
CA ASP A 93 -10.04 22.27 -0.13
C ASP A 93 -11.43 22.38 -0.80
N GLN A 94 -11.46 22.68 -2.10
CA GLN A 94 -12.68 22.72 -2.90
C GLN A 94 -13.45 21.39 -2.88
N TYR A 95 -12.72 20.27 -2.86
CA TYR A 95 -13.31 18.93 -2.86
C TYR A 95 -13.58 18.40 -1.46
N GLY A 96 -13.39 19.22 -0.43
CA GLY A 96 -13.71 18.85 0.95
C GLY A 96 -12.63 18.07 1.67
N TYR A 97 -11.44 17.95 1.12
CA TYR A 97 -10.32 17.32 1.81
C TYR A 97 -9.76 18.26 2.86
N ARG A 98 -9.41 17.70 4.02
CA ARG A 98 -8.86 18.47 5.12
C ARG A 98 -7.43 18.02 5.41
N TYR A 99 -6.61 18.98 5.84
CA TYR A 99 -5.28 18.70 6.36
C TYR A 99 -5.31 18.75 7.86
N GLN A 100 -4.49 17.95 8.51
CA GLN A 100 -4.23 18.14 9.91
C GLN A 100 -3.26 19.29 10.09
N THR A 101 -3.66 20.29 10.85
CA THR A 101 -2.79 21.38 11.23
C THR A 101 -2.03 20.98 12.49
N LYS A 102 -1.08 21.80 12.88
CA LYS A 102 -0.35 21.61 14.12
C LYS A 102 -1.29 21.61 15.34
N GLU A 103 -2.34 22.37 15.27
CA GLU A 103 -3.36 22.44 16.33
C GLU A 103 -4.19 21.16 16.38
N ASP A 104 -4.58 20.63 15.25
CA ASP A 104 -5.34 19.38 15.15
C ASP A 104 -4.51 18.20 15.67
N ALA A 105 -3.23 18.17 15.38
CA ALA A 105 -2.33 17.12 15.82
C ALA A 105 -2.12 17.12 17.33
N HIS A 106 -2.50 18.18 18.01
CA HIS A 106 -2.34 18.35 19.44
C HIS A 106 -3.45 17.67 20.27
N ILE A 107 -4.38 17.05 19.61
CA ILE A 107 -5.54 16.40 20.23
C ILE A 107 -5.18 15.02 20.75
N ARG A 108 -4.13 14.86 21.33
CA ARG A 108 -3.93 13.56 21.78
C ARG A 108 -3.36 13.55 23.07
#